data_258970b617f5ece2f9d69a0d4d639141
#
_entry.id   258970b617f5ece2f9d69a0d4d639141
#
_cell.length_a   1.000
_cell.length_b   1.000
_cell.length_c   1.000
_cell.angle_alpha   90.00
_cell.angle_beta   90.00
_cell.angle_gamma   90.00
#
_symmetry.space_group_name_H-M   'P 1'
#
loop_
_entity.id
_entity.type
_entity.pdbx_description
1 polymer ?
#
loop_
_entity_poly.entity_id
_entity_poly.type
_entity_poly.pdbx_seq_one_letter_code
_entity_poly.pdbx_strand_id
1 'polypeptide(L)'
;MESTCLSDPTLVLNKNWLPIQVCSVRRAFTMIFKGLARVVEPQDYALYDFDSWSDLGIPRGESFVQGVSRRIRVPEVIVLRGCDRFNRPRVAFTRRNLFRRDRNCCQYCGKKCSTEDLSIDHVIPRCAGGAGSWTNCVVACLGCNARKGGRPAGEAGMQLLREPVEPPAQSAFTLHVNRRKASWEHFVSEAYWNTELKP
;
A
#
# COMPACT_ATOMS: atom_id res chain seq x y z
N MET A 1 -4.29 -0.28 -30.27
CA MET A 1 -4.54 -0.55 -28.82
C MET A 1 -3.18 -0.66 -28.12
N GLU A 2 -2.50 0.48 -27.90
CA GLU A 2 -1.05 0.54 -27.64
C GLU A 2 -0.64 1.31 -26.38
N SER A 3 -1.47 1.52 -25.38
CA SER A 3 -1.05 2.39 -24.26
C SER A 3 -1.11 1.75 -22.86
N THR A 4 -1.38 0.47 -22.75
CA THR A 4 -1.60 -0.19 -21.45
C THR A 4 -0.31 -0.62 -20.75
N CYS A 5 0.72 -0.98 -21.47
CA CYS A 5 1.96 -1.51 -20.87
C CYS A 5 2.71 -0.52 -19.97
N LEU A 6 2.69 0.79 -20.25
CA LEU A 6 3.36 1.79 -19.40
C LEU A 6 2.72 1.98 -18.03
N SER A 7 1.45 1.63 -17.89
CA SER A 7 0.70 1.67 -16.63
C SER A 7 0.75 0.34 -15.87
N ASP A 8 1.27 -0.70 -16.50
CA ASP A 8 1.38 -2.03 -15.87
C ASP A 8 2.25 -1.97 -14.61
N PRO A 9 2.00 -2.85 -13.65
CA PRO A 9 2.73 -2.86 -12.40
C PRO A 9 4.09 -3.55 -12.55
N THR A 10 5.11 -2.94 -11.94
CA THR A 10 6.47 -3.47 -11.76
C THR A 10 6.80 -3.54 -10.28
N LEU A 11 7.32 -4.68 -9.83
CA LEU A 11 7.77 -4.88 -8.46
C LEU A 11 9.10 -4.16 -8.22
N VAL A 12 9.20 -3.44 -7.10
CA VAL A 12 10.43 -2.76 -6.68
C VAL A 12 10.98 -3.42 -5.43
N LEU A 13 12.22 -3.88 -5.53
CA LEU A 13 12.99 -4.43 -4.43
C LEU A 13 13.97 -3.38 -3.91
N ASN A 14 14.31 -3.44 -2.62
CA ASN A 14 15.43 -2.69 -2.07
C ASN A 14 16.77 -3.39 -2.43
N LYS A 15 17.92 -2.82 -2.05
CA LYS A 15 19.24 -3.42 -2.33
C LYS A 15 19.42 -4.83 -1.70
N ASN A 16 18.64 -5.16 -0.66
CA ASN A 16 18.66 -6.46 0.01
C ASN A 16 17.60 -7.43 -0.57
N TRP A 17 17.11 -7.14 -1.77
CA TRP A 17 16.10 -7.95 -2.48
C TRP A 17 14.76 -8.08 -1.78
N LEU A 18 14.49 -7.22 -0.79
CA LEU A 18 13.20 -7.19 -0.11
C LEU A 18 12.20 -6.33 -0.90
N PRO A 19 10.99 -6.82 -1.12
CA PRO A 19 9.96 -6.07 -1.82
C PRO A 19 9.51 -4.87 -1.00
N ILE A 20 9.53 -3.68 -1.60
CA ILE A 20 9.19 -2.43 -0.91
C ILE A 20 7.99 -1.70 -1.48
N GLN A 21 7.73 -1.83 -2.77
CA GLN A 21 6.60 -1.18 -3.43
C GLN A 21 6.33 -1.79 -4.81
N VAL A 22 5.20 -1.38 -5.39
CA VAL A 22 4.88 -1.57 -6.79
C VAL A 22 4.80 -0.20 -7.45
N CYS A 23 5.37 -0.05 -8.63
CA CYS A 23 5.28 1.16 -9.42
C CYS A 23 4.81 0.85 -10.85
N SER A 24 4.50 1.87 -11.64
CA SER A 24 4.22 1.68 -13.06
C SER A 24 5.50 1.40 -13.84
N VAL A 25 5.38 0.68 -14.95
CA VAL A 25 6.45 0.42 -15.93
C VAL A 25 7.13 1.73 -16.35
N ARG A 26 6.37 2.81 -16.57
CA ARG A 26 6.92 4.14 -16.87
C ARG A 26 7.91 4.60 -15.78
N ARG A 27 7.53 4.46 -14.51
CA ARG A 27 8.39 4.85 -13.39
C ARG A 27 9.59 3.93 -13.26
N ALA A 28 9.40 2.62 -13.49
CA ALA A 28 10.49 1.65 -13.50
C ALA A 28 11.55 2.00 -14.54
N PHE A 29 11.16 2.24 -15.79
CA PHE A 29 12.08 2.69 -16.83
C PHE A 29 12.82 3.98 -16.48
N THR A 30 12.12 4.94 -15.88
CA THR A 30 12.76 6.19 -15.43
C THR A 30 13.87 5.92 -14.40
N MET A 31 13.63 5.01 -13.46
CA MET A 31 14.64 4.65 -12.44
C MET A 31 15.82 3.88 -13.03
N ILE A 32 15.56 2.94 -13.95
CA ILE A 32 16.57 2.14 -14.61
C ILE A 32 17.44 3.05 -15.48
N PHE A 33 16.84 3.89 -16.32
CA PHE A 33 17.55 4.84 -17.19
C PHE A 33 18.45 5.82 -16.43
N LYS A 34 18.00 6.27 -15.24
CA LYS A 34 18.80 7.12 -14.34
C LYS A 34 19.87 6.35 -13.55
N GLY A 35 20.02 5.05 -13.75
CA GLY A 35 20.96 4.22 -13.00
C GLY A 35 20.61 4.02 -11.52
N LEU A 36 19.40 4.38 -11.09
CA LEU A 36 18.92 4.25 -9.71
C LEU A 36 18.45 2.82 -9.39
N ALA A 37 18.13 2.05 -10.41
CA ALA A 37 17.68 0.67 -10.31
C ALA A 37 18.29 -0.20 -11.41
N ARG A 38 18.25 -1.51 -11.24
CA ARG A 38 18.51 -2.53 -12.27
C ARG A 38 17.29 -3.40 -12.44
N VAL A 39 17.11 -3.94 -13.65
CA VAL A 39 16.11 -4.98 -13.88
C VAL A 39 16.61 -6.29 -13.29
N VAL A 40 15.71 -7.03 -12.66
CA VAL A 40 15.95 -8.41 -12.21
C VAL A 40 15.22 -9.36 -13.14
N GLU A 41 15.94 -10.29 -13.75
CA GLU A 41 15.32 -11.40 -14.48
C GLU A 41 14.80 -12.43 -13.45
N PRO A 42 13.49 -12.73 -13.41
CA PRO A 42 12.93 -13.59 -12.35
C PRO A 42 13.40 -15.04 -12.42
N GLN A 43 13.87 -15.51 -13.58
CA GLN A 43 14.22 -16.93 -13.80
C GLN A 43 15.61 -17.27 -13.25
N ASP A 44 16.58 -16.40 -13.45
CA ASP A 44 17.98 -16.63 -13.11
C ASP A 44 18.59 -15.57 -12.17
N TYR A 45 17.76 -14.57 -11.78
CA TYR A 45 18.17 -13.45 -10.93
C TYR A 45 19.26 -12.57 -11.52
N ALA A 46 19.50 -12.64 -12.82
CA ALA A 46 20.45 -11.76 -13.50
C ALA A 46 20.02 -10.30 -13.42
N LEU A 47 21.02 -9.41 -13.32
CA LEU A 47 20.83 -7.98 -13.16
C LEU A 47 21.23 -7.25 -14.43
N TYR A 48 20.29 -6.47 -14.96
CA TYR A 48 20.50 -5.70 -16.18
C TYR A 48 20.36 -4.19 -15.90
N ASP A 49 21.24 -3.39 -16.45
CA ASP A 49 21.04 -1.95 -16.60
C ASP A 49 20.15 -1.64 -17.81
N PHE A 50 19.94 -0.36 -18.11
CA PHE A 50 19.05 0.04 -19.19
C PHE A 50 19.54 -0.45 -20.55
N ASP A 51 20.85 -0.31 -20.83
CA ASP A 51 21.40 -0.64 -22.13
C ASP A 51 21.36 -2.15 -22.37
N SER A 52 21.92 -2.93 -21.44
CA SER A 52 21.91 -4.39 -21.51
C SER A 52 20.49 -4.98 -21.56
N TRP A 53 19.52 -4.38 -20.83
CA TRP A 53 18.12 -4.79 -20.88
C TRP A 53 17.47 -4.48 -22.23
N SER A 54 17.75 -3.31 -22.80
CA SER A 54 17.16 -2.91 -24.09
C SER A 54 17.72 -3.67 -25.29
N ASP A 55 18.87 -4.31 -25.14
CA ASP A 55 19.48 -5.14 -26.17
C ASP A 55 19.00 -6.61 -26.12
N LEU A 56 18.29 -7.00 -25.08
CA LEU A 56 17.72 -8.35 -24.99
C LEU A 56 16.58 -8.55 -25.96
N GLY A 57 16.52 -9.77 -26.53
CA GLY A 57 15.38 -10.22 -27.32
C GLY A 57 14.10 -10.28 -26.47
N ILE A 58 12.96 -10.12 -27.12
CA ILE A 58 11.66 -10.20 -26.48
C ILE A 58 11.11 -11.62 -26.68
N PRO A 59 10.96 -12.44 -25.63
CA PRO A 59 10.37 -13.76 -25.72
C PRO A 59 8.93 -13.72 -26.24
N ARG A 60 8.48 -14.79 -26.88
CA ARG A 60 7.09 -14.88 -27.36
C ARG A 60 6.10 -14.79 -26.19
N GLY A 61 5.13 -13.92 -26.33
CA GLY A 61 4.06 -13.73 -25.33
C GLY A 61 4.38 -12.70 -24.26
N GLU A 62 5.60 -12.15 -24.22
CA GLU A 62 5.94 -11.10 -23.27
C GLU A 62 5.55 -9.69 -23.76
N SER A 63 5.22 -8.84 -22.79
CA SER A 63 4.86 -7.46 -23.05
C SER A 63 6.09 -6.61 -23.35
N PHE A 64 5.94 -5.65 -24.25
CA PHE A 64 7.00 -4.72 -24.60
C PHE A 64 6.46 -3.29 -24.73
N VAL A 65 7.36 -2.33 -24.62
CA VAL A 65 7.10 -0.93 -24.91
C VAL A 65 7.77 -0.60 -26.24
N GLN A 66 6.99 0.01 -27.15
CA GLN A 66 7.51 0.49 -28.42
C GLN A 66 8.26 1.81 -28.18
N GLY A 67 9.56 1.80 -28.35
CA GLY A 67 10.40 3.00 -28.42
C GLY A 67 10.52 3.53 -29.85
N VAL A 68 11.27 4.63 -30.02
CA VAL A 68 11.46 5.25 -31.34
C VAL A 68 12.23 4.34 -32.28
N SER A 69 13.28 3.69 -31.81
CA SER A 69 14.19 2.86 -32.65
C SER A 69 14.10 1.36 -32.35
N ARG A 70 13.57 0.97 -31.21
CA ARG A 70 13.53 -0.43 -30.76
C ARG A 70 12.34 -0.73 -29.86
N ARG A 71 12.01 -2.00 -29.72
CA ARG A 71 11.07 -2.52 -28.73
C ARG A 71 11.88 -2.91 -27.48
N ILE A 72 11.37 -2.56 -26.30
CA ILE A 72 12.01 -2.87 -25.04
C ILE A 72 11.04 -3.70 -24.21
N ARG A 73 11.50 -4.86 -23.75
CA ARG A 73 10.74 -5.76 -22.87
C ARG A 73 10.31 -5.06 -21.60
N VAL A 74 9.09 -5.27 -21.14
CA VAL A 74 8.57 -4.67 -19.90
C VAL A 74 9.29 -5.28 -18.69
N PRO A 75 9.95 -4.47 -17.82
CA PRO A 75 10.58 -4.97 -16.61
C PRO A 75 9.49 -5.33 -15.58
N GLU A 76 9.44 -6.58 -15.14
CA GLU A 76 8.49 -7.03 -14.14
C GLU A 76 8.98 -6.84 -12.71
N VAL A 77 10.29 -6.92 -12.51
CA VAL A 77 10.96 -6.74 -11.21
C VAL A 77 12.17 -5.84 -11.39
N ILE A 78 12.36 -4.89 -10.49
CA ILE A 78 13.56 -4.03 -10.42
C ILE A 78 14.11 -4.00 -8.99
N VAL A 79 15.43 -3.87 -8.87
CA VAL A 79 16.13 -3.71 -7.59
C VAL A 79 16.79 -2.34 -7.52
N LEU A 80 16.61 -1.61 -6.42
CA LEU A 80 17.24 -0.29 -6.20
C LEU A 80 18.72 -0.43 -5.82
N ARG A 81 19.58 0.43 -6.37
CA ARG A 81 21.02 0.41 -6.06
C ARG A 81 21.38 1.03 -4.70
N GLY A 82 20.67 2.05 -4.26
CA GLY A 82 21.07 2.88 -3.12
C GLY A 82 20.11 2.92 -1.94
N CYS A 83 18.99 2.17 -1.95
CA CYS A 83 18.01 2.24 -0.89
C CYS A 83 18.13 1.09 0.09
N ASP A 84 18.70 1.39 1.27
CA ASP A 84 18.75 0.47 2.42
C ASP A 84 17.49 0.53 3.28
N ARG A 85 16.76 1.63 3.17
CA ARG A 85 15.66 1.88 4.08
C ARG A 85 14.47 1.01 3.69
N PHE A 86 14.15 0.10 4.57
CA PHE A 86 12.84 -0.49 4.67
C PHE A 86 11.90 0.62 5.19
N ASN A 87 11.68 1.62 4.36
CA ASN A 87 10.69 2.64 4.68
C ASN A 87 9.32 1.96 4.49
N ARG A 88 8.85 1.26 5.54
CA ARG A 88 7.46 0.85 5.59
C ARG A 88 6.64 2.14 5.55
N PRO A 89 5.91 2.43 4.47
CA PRO A 89 5.13 3.65 4.42
C PRO A 89 4.13 3.59 5.57
N ARG A 90 4.23 4.53 6.49
CA ARG A 90 3.21 4.68 7.55
C ARG A 90 1.86 4.86 6.88
N VAL A 91 0.86 4.20 7.40
CA VAL A 91 -0.50 4.38 6.92
C VAL A 91 -0.91 5.84 7.20
N ALA A 92 -1.21 6.60 6.15
CA ALA A 92 -1.61 7.99 6.33
C ALA A 92 -2.88 8.07 7.18
N PHE A 93 -2.92 8.97 8.16
CA PHE A 93 -4.10 9.22 8.98
C PHE A 93 -5.15 9.94 8.12
N THR A 94 -6.09 9.18 7.59
CA THR A 94 -7.19 9.69 6.76
C THR A 94 -8.51 9.06 7.21
N ARG A 95 -9.65 9.75 6.91
CA ARG A 95 -10.99 9.21 7.15
C ARG A 95 -11.14 7.79 6.60
N ARG A 96 -10.76 7.57 5.35
CA ARG A 96 -10.84 6.26 4.69
C ARG A 96 -10.07 5.17 5.45
N ASN A 97 -8.86 5.46 5.85
CA ASN A 97 -8.01 4.50 6.56
C ASN A 97 -8.50 4.25 7.99
N LEU A 98 -9.06 5.26 8.66
CA LEU A 98 -9.68 5.12 9.97
C LEU A 98 -10.92 4.20 9.91
N PHE A 99 -11.79 4.39 8.92
CA PHE A 99 -12.94 3.55 8.68
C PHE A 99 -12.55 2.10 8.38
N ARG A 100 -11.48 1.92 7.61
CA ARG A 100 -10.91 0.59 7.32
C ARG A 100 -10.34 -0.08 8.56
N ARG A 101 -9.58 0.65 9.41
CA ARG A 101 -9.06 0.12 10.69
C ARG A 101 -10.19 -0.40 11.57
N ASP A 102 -11.25 0.39 11.70
CA ASP A 102 -12.39 0.10 12.56
C ASP A 102 -13.46 -0.77 11.87
N ARG A 103 -13.20 -1.24 10.63
CA ARG A 103 -14.08 -2.15 9.85
C ARG A 103 -15.50 -1.62 9.67
N ASN A 104 -15.68 -0.31 9.55
CA ASN A 104 -16.98 0.36 9.48
C ASN A 104 -17.89 -0.01 10.67
N CYS A 105 -17.32 -0.24 11.85
CA CYS A 105 -18.04 -0.55 13.09
C CYS A 105 -17.87 0.58 14.10
N CYS A 106 -18.93 0.92 14.79
CA CYS A 106 -18.88 1.82 15.93
C CYS A 106 -18.03 1.22 17.04
N GLN A 107 -16.99 1.92 17.49
CA GLN A 107 -16.08 1.43 18.53
C GLN A 107 -16.65 1.53 19.94
N TYR A 108 -17.85 2.08 20.12
CA TYR A 108 -18.57 2.12 21.38
C TYR A 108 -19.63 1.01 21.51
N CYS A 109 -20.49 0.84 20.51
CA CYS A 109 -21.58 -0.13 20.58
C CYS A 109 -21.39 -1.38 19.70
N GLY A 110 -20.35 -1.43 18.87
CA GLY A 110 -20.07 -2.56 17.98
C GLY A 110 -20.94 -2.65 16.74
N LYS A 111 -21.94 -1.77 16.58
CA LYS A 111 -22.83 -1.83 15.43
C LYS A 111 -22.10 -1.54 14.14
N LYS A 112 -22.23 -2.42 13.16
CA LYS A 112 -21.77 -2.19 11.79
C LYS A 112 -22.82 -1.33 11.08
N CYS A 113 -22.39 -0.21 10.53
CA CYS A 113 -23.28 0.75 9.90
C CYS A 113 -22.78 1.11 8.50
N SER A 114 -23.63 1.75 7.70
CA SER A 114 -23.23 2.39 6.46
C SER A 114 -22.24 3.54 6.75
N THR A 115 -21.46 3.93 5.76
CA THR A 115 -20.49 5.05 5.94
C THR A 115 -21.18 6.39 6.21
N GLU A 116 -22.44 6.52 5.85
CA GLU A 116 -23.28 7.71 6.06
C GLU A 116 -23.72 7.85 7.53
N ASP A 117 -23.93 6.72 8.20
CA ASP A 117 -24.33 6.65 9.60
C ASP A 117 -23.13 6.67 10.58
N LEU A 118 -21.91 6.77 10.03
CA LEU A 118 -20.68 6.76 10.79
C LEU A 118 -19.96 8.10 10.74
N SER A 119 -19.42 8.48 11.87
CA SER A 119 -18.59 9.69 12.07
C SER A 119 -17.25 9.33 12.70
N ILE A 120 -16.32 10.28 12.68
CA ILE A 120 -15.07 10.21 13.45
C ILE A 120 -15.28 10.92 14.78
N ASP A 121 -15.00 10.22 15.86
CA ASP A 121 -15.01 10.77 17.19
C ASP A 121 -13.60 10.82 17.77
N HIS A 122 -13.33 11.89 18.57
CA HIS A 122 -12.12 12.03 19.34
C HIS A 122 -12.36 11.48 20.74
N VAL A 123 -11.67 10.42 21.13
CA VAL A 123 -11.79 9.78 22.45
C VAL A 123 -11.57 10.81 23.55
N ILE A 124 -10.48 11.58 23.48
CA ILE A 124 -10.27 12.83 24.22
C ILE A 124 -10.73 13.95 23.31
N PRO A 125 -11.75 14.73 23.68
CA PRO A 125 -12.27 15.78 22.83
C PRO A 125 -11.24 16.87 22.49
N ARG A 126 -11.40 17.53 21.37
CA ARG A 126 -10.53 18.65 20.98
C ARG A 126 -10.52 19.78 22.01
N CYS A 127 -11.65 20.10 22.62
CA CYS A 127 -11.74 21.09 23.67
C CYS A 127 -10.95 20.71 24.93
N ALA A 128 -10.67 19.43 25.13
CA ALA A 128 -9.82 18.91 26.21
C ALA A 128 -8.38 18.58 25.71
N GLY A 129 -7.95 19.17 24.59
CA GLY A 129 -6.60 19.00 24.04
C GLY A 129 -6.38 17.73 23.20
N GLY A 130 -7.43 17.00 22.86
CA GLY A 130 -7.34 15.77 22.06
C GLY A 130 -6.90 16.06 20.62
N ALA A 131 -5.80 15.41 20.20
CA ALA A 131 -5.27 15.52 18.83
C ALA A 131 -5.99 14.62 17.85
N GLY A 132 -6.01 15.00 16.57
CA GLY A 132 -6.41 14.12 15.46
C GLY A 132 -5.31 13.12 15.16
N SER A 133 -5.35 11.95 15.77
CA SER A 133 -4.32 10.92 15.64
C SER A 133 -4.91 9.51 15.64
N TRP A 134 -4.10 8.54 15.23
CA TRP A 134 -4.47 7.13 15.27
C TRP A 134 -4.85 6.63 16.67
N THR A 135 -4.23 7.18 17.69
CA THR A 135 -4.42 6.78 19.09
C THR A 135 -5.55 7.53 19.80
N ASN A 136 -6.12 8.55 19.16
CA ASN A 136 -7.19 9.35 19.74
C ASN A 136 -8.48 9.40 18.92
N CYS A 137 -8.49 8.93 17.67
CA CYS A 137 -9.68 8.94 16.82
C CYS A 137 -10.21 7.53 16.59
N VAL A 138 -11.53 7.40 16.65
CA VAL A 138 -12.27 6.15 16.42
C VAL A 138 -13.49 6.41 15.54
N VAL A 139 -13.97 5.33 14.89
CA VAL A 139 -15.25 5.37 14.18
C VAL A 139 -16.39 5.17 15.20
N ALA A 140 -17.36 6.04 15.17
CA ALA A 140 -18.57 5.96 16.00
C ALA A 140 -19.83 6.14 15.15
N CYS A 141 -20.93 5.45 15.49
CA CYS A 141 -22.21 5.76 14.88
C CYS A 141 -22.70 7.13 15.38
N LEU A 142 -23.52 7.79 14.57
CA LEU A 142 -24.02 9.12 14.86
C LEU A 142 -24.69 9.20 16.25
N GLY A 143 -25.44 8.17 16.67
CA GLY A 143 -26.09 8.11 17.98
C GLY A 143 -25.09 8.02 19.14
N CYS A 144 -24.04 7.19 19.05
CA CYS A 144 -23.02 7.11 20.08
C CYS A 144 -22.18 8.40 20.14
N ASN A 145 -21.84 8.97 19.00
CA ASN A 145 -21.08 10.22 18.93
C ASN A 145 -21.87 11.39 19.55
N ALA A 146 -23.16 11.51 19.23
CA ALA A 146 -24.04 12.52 19.83
C ALA A 146 -24.18 12.34 21.35
N ARG A 147 -24.35 11.08 21.83
CA ARG A 147 -24.44 10.78 23.26
C ARG A 147 -23.16 11.13 24.02
N LYS A 148 -22.01 10.88 23.42
CA LYS A 148 -20.71 11.24 24.02
C LYS A 148 -20.54 12.78 24.10
N GLY A 149 -20.89 13.46 23.02
CA GLY A 149 -20.73 14.92 22.91
C GLY A 149 -19.26 15.33 23.06
N GLY A 150 -19.04 16.52 23.66
CA GLY A 150 -17.71 17.07 23.91
C GLY A 150 -17.03 16.54 25.18
N ARG A 151 -17.47 15.42 25.75
CA ARG A 151 -16.91 14.84 26.99
C ARG A 151 -15.96 13.68 26.66
N PRO A 152 -14.95 13.41 27.51
CA PRO A 152 -14.19 12.17 27.48
C PRO A 152 -15.12 10.94 27.57
N ALA A 153 -14.72 9.83 26.95
CA ALA A 153 -15.56 8.63 26.91
C ALA A 153 -15.95 8.12 28.31
N GLY A 154 -15.01 8.16 29.27
CA GLY A 154 -15.27 7.76 30.66
C GLY A 154 -16.32 8.63 31.36
N GLU A 155 -16.28 9.96 31.16
CA GLU A 155 -17.27 10.90 31.72
C GLU A 155 -18.65 10.74 31.06
N ALA A 156 -18.69 10.27 29.82
CA ALA A 156 -19.94 9.94 29.13
C ALA A 156 -20.52 8.59 29.51
N GLY A 157 -19.89 7.84 30.42
CA GLY A 157 -20.26 6.47 30.78
C GLY A 157 -20.09 5.49 29.61
N MET A 158 -19.14 5.76 28.71
CA MET A 158 -18.92 4.99 27.50
C MET A 158 -17.53 4.34 27.53
N GLN A 159 -17.45 3.09 27.09
CA GLN A 159 -16.20 2.37 26.96
C GLN A 159 -15.92 2.04 25.49
N LEU A 160 -14.66 2.06 25.13
CA LEU A 160 -14.22 1.58 23.82
C LEU A 160 -14.16 0.07 23.80
N LEU A 161 -14.59 -0.54 22.71
CA LEU A 161 -14.44 -1.97 22.47
C LEU A 161 -12.99 -2.39 22.30
N ARG A 162 -12.17 -1.46 21.79
CA ARG A 162 -10.73 -1.65 21.58
C ARG A 162 -10.02 -0.31 21.76
N GLU A 163 -8.82 -0.38 22.32
CA GLU A 163 -7.96 0.78 22.37
C GLU A 163 -7.52 1.18 20.95
N PRO A 164 -7.62 2.48 20.59
CA PRO A 164 -7.22 2.92 19.26
C PRO A 164 -5.69 2.92 19.12
N VAL A 165 -5.19 2.13 18.19
CA VAL A 165 -3.77 2.02 17.89
C VAL A 165 -3.47 2.42 16.46
N GLU A 166 -2.25 2.88 16.19
CA GLU A 166 -1.79 3.07 14.82
C GLU A 166 -1.73 1.71 14.11
N PRO A 167 -2.36 1.57 12.94
CA PRO A 167 -2.26 0.33 12.20
C PRO A 167 -0.80 0.06 11.83
N PRO A 168 -0.34 -1.20 11.89
CA PRO A 168 1.01 -1.54 11.47
C PRO A 168 1.23 -1.02 10.05
N ALA A 169 2.42 -0.51 9.78
CA ALA A 169 2.81 -0.07 8.45
C ALA A 169 2.52 -1.22 7.49
N GLN A 170 1.44 -1.10 6.72
CA GLN A 170 1.12 -2.09 5.71
C GLN A 170 2.26 -2.04 4.70
N SER A 171 2.83 -3.18 4.37
CA SER A 171 3.70 -3.24 3.21
C SER A 171 2.87 -2.67 2.05
N ALA A 172 3.48 -1.83 1.23
CA ALA A 172 2.83 -1.21 0.05
C ALA A 172 2.20 -2.26 -0.89
N PHE A 173 2.47 -3.51 -0.65
CA PHE A 173 1.94 -4.70 -1.28
C PHE A 173 0.44 -4.90 -1.15
N THR A 174 -0.15 -4.58 0.00
CA THR A 174 -1.58 -4.82 0.25
C THR A 174 -2.49 -3.91 -0.60
N LEU A 175 -1.95 -2.85 -1.19
CA LEU A 175 -2.76 -1.84 -1.88
C LEU A 175 -2.91 -2.06 -3.40
N HIS A 176 -2.15 -2.95 -4.03
CA HIS A 176 -2.16 -3.11 -5.49
C HIS A 176 -2.23 -4.55 -6.00
N VAL A 177 -2.63 -5.51 -5.19
CA VAL A 177 -2.58 -6.95 -5.50
C VAL A 177 -3.65 -7.43 -6.50
N ASN A 178 -4.46 -6.56 -7.09
CA ASN A 178 -5.43 -6.98 -8.13
C ASN A 178 -4.79 -7.42 -9.46
N ARG A 179 -3.45 -7.31 -9.62
CA ARG A 179 -2.70 -7.79 -10.79
C ARG A 179 -1.42 -8.46 -10.32
N ARG A 180 -1.54 -9.68 -9.79
CA ARG A 180 -0.39 -10.53 -9.46
C ARG A 180 0.29 -10.99 -10.74
N LYS A 181 1.62 -10.96 -10.77
CA LYS A 181 2.42 -11.59 -11.81
C LYS A 181 3.10 -12.81 -11.22
N ALA A 182 3.13 -13.93 -11.95
CA ALA A 182 3.79 -15.15 -11.51
C ALA A 182 5.27 -14.93 -11.18
N SER A 183 5.94 -14.05 -11.92
CA SER A 183 7.34 -13.66 -11.70
C SER A 183 7.62 -13.05 -10.30
N TRP A 184 6.59 -12.56 -9.60
CA TRP A 184 6.76 -11.96 -8.28
C TRP A 184 6.76 -12.97 -7.14
N GLU A 185 6.27 -14.19 -7.38
CA GLU A 185 6.16 -15.23 -6.35
C GLU A 185 7.52 -15.58 -5.73
N HIS A 186 8.59 -15.48 -6.51
CA HIS A 186 9.96 -15.71 -6.03
C HIS A 186 10.45 -14.67 -5.01
N PHE A 187 9.85 -13.48 -4.99
CA PHE A 187 10.29 -12.36 -4.15
C PHE A 187 9.32 -12.04 -3.01
N VAL A 188 8.12 -12.60 -3.05
CA VAL A 188 7.05 -12.29 -2.12
C VAL A 188 6.57 -13.58 -1.48
N SER A 189 6.83 -13.76 -0.18
CA SER A 189 6.37 -14.94 0.55
C SER A 189 4.84 -14.99 0.64
N GLU A 190 4.27 -16.18 0.81
CA GLU A 190 2.83 -16.40 1.01
C GLU A 190 2.24 -15.54 2.15
N ALA A 191 3.02 -15.24 3.19
CA ALA A 191 2.61 -14.34 4.26
C ALA A 191 2.28 -12.92 3.78
N TYR A 192 2.89 -12.46 2.70
CA TYR A 192 2.56 -11.18 2.05
C TYR A 192 1.32 -11.27 1.16
N TRP A 193 1.02 -12.46 0.62
CA TRP A 193 -0.14 -12.70 -0.23
C TRP A 193 -1.42 -12.91 0.58
N ASN A 194 -1.31 -13.50 1.76
CA ASN A 194 -2.44 -13.90 2.60
C ASN A 194 -2.94 -12.81 3.56
N THR A 195 -2.45 -11.60 3.45
CA THR A 195 -3.03 -10.44 4.14
C THR A 195 -4.30 -9.93 3.43
N GLU A 196 -5.05 -10.79 2.80
CA GLU A 196 -6.45 -10.52 2.52
C GLU A 196 -7.18 -10.42 3.86
N LEU A 197 -7.61 -9.21 4.16
CA LEU A 197 -8.63 -9.02 5.18
C LEU A 197 -9.84 -9.83 4.71
N LYS A 198 -10.07 -10.99 5.32
CA LYS A 198 -11.35 -11.69 5.16
C LYS A 198 -12.47 -10.69 5.39
N PRO A 199 -13.53 -10.74 4.57
CA PRO A 199 -14.67 -9.82 4.63
C PRO A 199 -15.32 -9.77 6.00
#